data_d3c9b644e10f689378c4d3a9fa99b7ab
#
_entry.id   d3c9b644e10f689378c4d3a9fa99b7ab
#
_cell.length_a   1.000
_cell.length_b   1.000
_cell.length_c   1.000
_cell.angle_alpha   90.00
_cell.angle_beta   90.00
_cell.angle_gamma   90.00
#
_symmetry.space_group_name_H-M   'P 1'
#
loop_
_entity.id
_entity.type
_entity.pdbx_description
1 polymer ?
#
loop_
_entity_poly.entity_id
_entity_poly.type
_entity_poly.pdbx_seq_one_letter_code
_entity_poly.pdbx_strand_id
1 'polypeptide(L)'
;MENQIKIDVTNVTIRFNKSTEKIDNLKEYAIKLIKRELMFQEFLAIKNISFKVKSGESWGLIGRNGSGKSTLLKAISGIIKPYQGSISVNGSVAPLIELGAGFDSNMTARENIFLNGCVLGHTEKYMREHFDEIVEFAELQDFLDSPIKNYSSGMIARLGFS
;
A
#
# COMPACT_ATOMS: atom_id res chain seq x y z
N MET A 1 -26.50 15.32 -1.75
CA MET A 1 -25.36 14.47 -1.32
C MET A 1 -24.02 14.80 -2.02
N GLU A 2 -23.99 15.74 -2.93
CA GLU A 2 -22.82 16.04 -3.81
C GLU A 2 -21.68 16.87 -3.19
N ASN A 3 -21.78 17.30 -1.94
CA ASN A 3 -20.75 18.21 -1.38
C ASN A 3 -20.02 17.63 -0.15
N GLN A 4 -20.13 16.32 0.08
CA GLN A 4 -19.48 15.69 1.24
C GLN A 4 -17.99 15.48 0.97
N ILE A 5 -17.13 16.06 1.82
CA ILE A 5 -15.69 15.81 1.79
C ILE A 5 -15.44 14.36 2.19
N LYS A 6 -14.79 13.60 1.32
CA LYS A 6 -14.40 12.20 1.53
C LYS A 6 -12.96 12.08 2.03
N ILE A 7 -12.06 12.91 1.51
CA ILE A 7 -10.67 12.95 1.96
C ILE A 7 -10.32 14.40 2.28
N ASP A 8 -9.81 14.66 3.48
CA ASP A 8 -9.29 15.96 3.90
C ASP A 8 -7.83 15.79 4.30
N VAL A 9 -6.93 16.40 3.54
CA VAL A 9 -5.49 16.42 3.79
C VAL A 9 -5.13 17.84 4.18
N THR A 10 -4.65 18.04 5.40
CA THR A 10 -4.36 19.37 5.94
C THR A 10 -2.93 19.48 6.46
N ASN A 11 -2.11 20.35 5.82
CA ASN A 11 -0.72 20.67 6.16
C ASN A 11 0.18 19.44 6.36
N VAL A 12 -0.02 18.39 5.54
CA VAL A 12 0.66 17.11 5.70
C VAL A 12 2.11 17.20 5.26
N THR A 13 2.98 16.76 6.17
CA THR A 13 4.41 16.57 5.93
C THR A 13 4.77 15.13 6.30
N ILE A 14 5.46 14.42 5.40
CA ILE A 14 5.94 13.05 5.64
C ILE A 14 7.45 13.05 5.57
N ARG A 15 8.04 12.52 6.64
CA ARG A 15 9.48 12.45 6.86
C ARG A 15 9.93 11.00 6.99
N PHE A 16 11.06 10.69 6.37
CA PHE A 16 11.78 9.44 6.57
C PHE A 16 13.16 9.73 7.12
N ASN A 17 13.63 8.88 8.01
CA ASN A 17 15.01 8.90 8.48
C ASN A 17 15.83 7.98 7.56
N LYS A 18 16.75 8.57 6.80
CA LYS A 18 17.69 7.81 5.99
C LYS A 18 18.99 7.65 6.81
N SER A 19 19.36 6.42 7.12
CA SER A 19 20.70 6.16 7.65
C SER A 19 21.72 6.57 6.57
N THR A 20 22.64 7.44 6.93
CA THR A 20 23.71 7.92 6.04
C THR A 20 24.79 6.87 5.84
N GLU A 21 24.88 5.89 6.72
CA GLU A 21 25.91 4.86 6.71
C GLU A 21 25.29 3.47 6.72
N LYS A 22 25.82 2.58 5.88
CA LYS A 22 25.60 1.14 6.01
C LYS A 22 26.42 0.66 7.20
N ILE A 23 25.73 0.31 8.29
CA ILE A 23 26.37 -0.29 9.45
C ILE A 23 26.26 -1.80 9.27
N ASP A 24 27.36 -2.43 8.87
CA ASP A 24 27.38 -3.87 8.59
C ASP A 24 27.67 -4.72 9.85
N ASN A 25 27.90 -4.08 11.03
CA ASN A 25 28.28 -4.81 12.25
C ASN A 25 27.56 -4.29 13.48
N LEU A 26 26.94 -5.20 14.25
CA LEU A 26 26.25 -4.91 15.52
C LEU A 26 27.17 -4.19 16.54
N LYS A 27 28.48 -4.50 16.55
CA LYS A 27 29.48 -3.82 17.41
C LYS A 27 29.64 -2.35 17.02
N GLU A 28 29.71 -2.05 15.74
CA GLU A 28 29.84 -0.68 15.23
C GLU A 28 28.58 0.14 15.52
N TYR A 29 27.42 -0.50 15.39
CA TYR A 29 26.13 0.10 15.79
C TYR A 29 26.11 0.49 17.26
N ALA A 30 26.52 -0.42 18.15
CA ALA A 30 26.55 -0.17 19.58
C ALA A 30 27.51 0.96 19.96
N ILE A 31 28.69 1.01 19.34
CA ILE A 31 29.70 2.06 19.59
C ILE A 31 29.19 3.42 19.14
N LYS A 32 28.57 3.52 17.95
CA LYS A 32 28.00 4.76 17.41
C LYS A 32 26.78 5.21 18.22
N LEU A 33 25.98 4.29 18.73
CA LEU A 33 24.86 4.59 19.62
C LEU A 33 25.33 5.24 20.93
N ILE A 34 26.37 4.67 21.56
CA ILE A 34 26.96 5.20 22.82
C ILE A 34 27.61 6.57 22.59
N LYS A 35 28.26 6.75 21.44
CA LYS A 35 28.91 8.02 21.06
C LYS A 35 27.95 9.08 20.52
N ARG A 36 26.65 8.78 20.37
CA ARG A 36 25.64 9.63 19.71
C ARG A 36 26.03 10.08 18.29
N GLU A 37 26.82 9.28 17.60
CA GLU A 37 27.32 9.53 16.24
C GLU A 37 26.42 8.91 15.15
N LEU A 38 25.24 8.38 15.51
CA LEU A 38 24.26 7.91 14.54
C LEU A 38 23.67 9.12 13.80
N MET A 39 24.25 9.42 12.64
CA MET A 39 23.76 10.48 11.78
C MET A 39 22.60 9.95 10.91
N PHE A 40 21.40 10.35 11.27
CA PHE A 40 20.22 10.16 10.41
C PHE A 40 20.03 11.43 9.59
N GLN A 41 20.03 11.30 8.28
CA GLN A 41 19.62 12.39 7.40
C GLN A 41 18.11 12.34 7.27
N GLU A 42 17.44 13.40 7.68
CA GLU A 42 16.01 13.54 7.48
C GLU A 42 15.71 13.77 6.00
N PHE A 43 14.86 12.96 5.44
CA PHE A 43 14.35 13.12 4.08
C PHE A 43 12.86 13.44 4.12
N LEU A 44 12.50 14.63 3.66
CA LEU A 44 11.11 15.05 3.54
C LEU A 44 10.56 14.55 2.20
N ALA A 45 9.79 13.46 2.23
CA ALA A 45 9.14 12.92 1.04
C ALA A 45 7.96 13.77 0.57
N ILE A 46 7.28 14.40 1.52
CA ILE A 46 6.15 15.32 1.30
C ILE A 46 6.31 16.50 2.26
N LYS A 47 6.07 17.72 1.77
CA LYS A 47 6.19 18.93 2.56
C LYS A 47 4.94 19.79 2.42
N ASN A 48 4.22 19.94 3.52
CA ASN A 48 3.11 20.89 3.70
C ASN A 48 2.05 20.85 2.56
N ILE A 49 1.46 19.68 2.32
CA ILE A 49 0.42 19.49 1.30
C ILE A 49 -0.96 19.58 1.95
N SER A 50 -1.87 20.30 1.30
CA SER A 50 -3.28 20.41 1.69
C SER A 50 -4.18 20.32 0.46
N PHE A 51 -5.21 19.49 0.54
CA PHE A 51 -6.28 19.40 -0.46
C PHE A 51 -7.48 18.63 0.11
N LYS A 52 -8.62 18.73 -0.58
CA LYS A 52 -9.86 18.04 -0.21
C LYS A 52 -10.43 17.36 -1.44
N VAL A 53 -10.88 16.12 -1.27
CA VAL A 53 -11.57 15.35 -2.30
C VAL A 53 -13.01 15.16 -1.86
N LYS A 54 -13.94 15.48 -2.72
CA LYS A 54 -15.39 15.34 -2.50
C LYS A 54 -15.91 14.01 -3.02
N SER A 55 -17.10 13.66 -2.59
CA SER A 55 -17.82 12.50 -3.11
C SER A 55 -18.01 12.62 -4.61
N GLY A 56 -17.72 11.53 -5.35
CA GLY A 56 -17.85 11.48 -6.81
C GLY A 56 -16.69 12.10 -7.60
N GLU A 57 -15.71 12.72 -6.95
CA GLU A 57 -14.54 13.26 -7.65
C GLU A 57 -13.51 12.18 -7.97
N SER A 58 -12.90 12.28 -9.15
CA SER A 58 -11.72 11.52 -9.55
C SER A 58 -10.50 12.43 -9.58
N TRP A 59 -9.43 12.04 -8.89
CA TRP A 59 -8.20 12.85 -8.77
C TRP A 59 -7.00 12.11 -9.33
N GLY A 60 -6.16 12.80 -10.10
CA GLY A 60 -4.89 12.28 -10.60
C GLY A 60 -3.70 12.96 -9.93
N LEU A 61 -2.75 12.16 -9.42
CA LEU A 61 -1.47 12.65 -8.91
C LEU A 61 -0.41 12.56 -10.01
N ILE A 62 0.05 13.70 -10.50
CA ILE A 62 1.04 13.79 -11.57
C ILE A 62 2.38 14.30 -11.00
N GLY A 63 3.49 13.71 -11.45
CA GLY A 63 4.82 14.11 -11.03
C GLY A 63 5.88 13.09 -11.41
N ARG A 64 7.17 13.48 -11.31
CA ARG A 64 8.32 12.63 -11.61
C ARG A 64 8.40 11.44 -10.66
N ASN A 65 9.16 10.39 -11.03
CA ASN A 65 9.48 9.29 -10.12
C ASN A 65 10.24 9.84 -8.89
N GLY A 66 9.86 9.36 -7.70
CA GLY A 66 10.41 9.87 -6.43
C GLY A 66 9.77 11.16 -5.90
N SER A 67 8.74 11.74 -6.55
CA SER A 67 8.08 12.96 -6.08
C SER A 67 7.11 12.77 -4.90
N GLY A 68 7.00 11.56 -4.35
CA GLY A 68 6.18 11.29 -3.17
C GLY A 68 4.74 10.82 -3.46
N LYS A 69 4.33 10.59 -4.73
CA LYS A 69 2.97 10.17 -5.08
C LYS A 69 2.50 8.94 -4.32
N SER A 70 3.26 7.85 -4.39
CA SER A 70 2.95 6.60 -3.68
C SER A 70 3.00 6.76 -2.17
N THR A 71 3.90 7.63 -1.65
CA THR A 71 3.98 7.95 -0.23
C THR A 71 2.71 8.67 0.25
N LEU A 72 2.18 9.60 -0.55
CA LEU A 72 0.94 10.30 -0.24
C LEU A 72 -0.26 9.34 -0.24
N LEU A 73 -0.35 8.47 -1.24
CA LEU A 73 -1.40 7.44 -1.30
C LEU A 73 -1.32 6.49 -0.09
N LYS A 74 -0.13 6.02 0.28
CA LYS A 74 0.08 5.19 1.49
C LYS A 74 -0.33 5.93 2.77
N ALA A 75 -0.13 7.23 2.84
CA ALA A 75 -0.57 8.03 3.98
C ALA A 75 -2.10 8.20 4.02
N ILE A 76 -2.75 8.43 2.88
CA ILE A 76 -4.22 8.49 2.77
C ILE A 76 -4.85 7.14 3.14
N SER A 77 -4.21 6.04 2.77
CA SER A 77 -4.64 4.68 3.13
C SER A 77 -4.34 4.29 4.59
N GLY A 78 -3.74 5.20 5.38
CA GLY A 78 -3.42 4.93 6.79
C GLY A 78 -2.20 4.04 7.02
N ILE A 79 -1.48 3.61 5.97
CA ILE A 79 -0.28 2.78 6.05
C ILE A 79 0.89 3.57 6.65
N ILE A 80 0.99 4.86 6.32
CA ILE A 80 2.02 5.76 6.84
C ILE A 80 1.35 6.91 7.59
N LYS A 81 1.80 7.14 8.83
CA LYS A 81 1.35 8.31 9.61
C LYS A 81 2.14 9.55 9.20
N PRO A 82 1.49 10.71 8.98
CA PRO A 82 2.18 11.96 8.73
C PRO A 82 3.00 12.41 9.96
N TYR A 83 4.14 13.03 9.70
CA TYR A 83 4.96 13.67 10.73
C TYR A 83 4.30 14.94 11.27
N GLN A 84 3.68 15.73 10.38
CA GLN A 84 2.89 16.90 10.70
C GLN A 84 1.63 16.95 9.86
N GLY A 85 0.63 17.67 10.33
CA GLY A 85 -0.67 17.78 9.69
C GLY A 85 -1.60 16.61 10.02
N SER A 86 -2.70 16.53 9.30
CA SER A 86 -3.72 15.49 9.50
C SER A 86 -4.31 15.01 8.18
N ILE A 87 -4.70 13.75 8.16
CA ILE A 87 -5.46 13.14 7.07
C ILE A 87 -6.73 12.56 7.68
N SER A 88 -7.88 12.95 7.15
CA SER A 88 -9.18 12.39 7.52
C SER A 88 -9.84 11.78 6.29
N VAL A 89 -10.30 10.53 6.42
CA VAL A 89 -11.03 9.81 5.37
C VAL A 89 -12.40 9.40 5.90
N ASN A 90 -13.44 9.81 5.19
CA ASN A 90 -14.83 9.48 5.52
C ASN A 90 -15.31 8.33 4.64
N GLY A 91 -15.16 7.09 5.12
CA GLY A 91 -15.50 5.85 4.42
C GLY A 91 -14.39 4.81 4.49
N SER A 92 -14.55 3.72 3.76
CA SER A 92 -13.52 2.69 3.59
C SER A 92 -12.58 3.07 2.45
N VAL A 93 -11.31 2.64 2.57
CA VAL A 93 -10.29 2.79 1.53
C VAL A 93 -9.85 1.39 1.10
N ALA A 94 -9.91 1.11 -0.20
CA ALA A 94 -9.30 -0.07 -0.80
C ALA A 94 -8.01 0.36 -1.53
N PRO A 95 -6.83 0.20 -0.91
CA PRO A 95 -5.58 0.65 -1.50
C PRO A 95 -5.09 -0.34 -2.54
N LEU A 96 -5.15 0.02 -3.83
CA LEU A 96 -4.59 -0.77 -4.94
C LEU A 96 -3.12 -0.42 -5.24
N ILE A 97 -2.43 0.19 -4.29
CA ILE A 97 -1.05 0.68 -4.47
C ILE A 97 -0.05 -0.45 -4.64
N GLU A 98 -0.33 -1.59 -4.06
CA GLU A 98 0.48 -2.81 -4.12
C GLU A 98 -0.46 -3.98 -4.46
N LEU A 99 -0.90 -4.05 -5.72
CA LEU A 99 -1.69 -5.19 -6.20
C LEU A 99 -0.93 -6.50 -5.94
N GLY A 100 -1.58 -7.43 -5.25
CA GLY A 100 -0.95 -8.68 -4.83
C GLY A 100 -0.04 -8.56 -3.59
N ALA A 101 -0.08 -7.45 -2.86
CA ALA A 101 0.54 -7.38 -1.56
C ALA A 101 -0.11 -8.42 -0.63
N GLY A 102 0.68 -9.36 -0.15
CA GLY A 102 0.19 -10.50 0.63
C GLY A 102 0.08 -11.81 -0.15
N PHE A 103 0.30 -11.80 -1.47
CA PHE A 103 0.38 -13.03 -2.24
C PHE A 103 1.66 -13.82 -1.92
N ASP A 104 1.54 -15.11 -1.77
CA ASP A 104 2.68 -16.04 -1.75
C ASP A 104 2.90 -16.60 -3.15
N SER A 105 4.06 -16.33 -3.73
CA SER A 105 4.40 -16.74 -5.09
C SER A 105 4.45 -18.25 -5.30
N ASN A 106 4.64 -19.03 -4.23
CA ASN A 106 4.68 -20.49 -4.29
C ASN A 106 3.29 -21.14 -4.17
N MET A 107 2.31 -20.39 -3.69
CA MET A 107 0.92 -20.82 -3.62
C MET A 107 0.23 -20.65 -4.97
N THR A 108 -0.82 -21.46 -5.18
CA THR A 108 -1.72 -21.38 -6.34
C THR A 108 -2.55 -20.09 -6.30
N ALA A 109 -3.19 -19.74 -7.43
CA ALA A 109 -4.13 -18.61 -7.44
C ALA A 109 -5.31 -18.86 -6.49
N ARG A 110 -5.82 -20.09 -6.45
CA ARG A 110 -6.88 -20.49 -5.52
C ARG A 110 -6.51 -20.18 -4.07
N GLU A 111 -5.35 -20.61 -3.63
CA GLU A 111 -4.87 -20.39 -2.26
C GLU A 111 -4.64 -18.91 -1.99
N ASN A 112 -4.11 -18.17 -2.96
CA ASN A 112 -3.87 -16.72 -2.82
C ASN A 112 -5.17 -15.91 -2.74
N ILE A 113 -6.24 -16.31 -3.42
CA ILE A 113 -7.57 -15.68 -3.29
C ILE A 113 -8.04 -15.76 -1.83
N PHE A 114 -7.98 -16.93 -1.20
CA PHE A 114 -8.37 -17.08 0.20
C PHE A 114 -7.42 -16.36 1.14
N LEU A 115 -6.11 -16.46 0.91
CA LEU A 115 -5.10 -15.76 1.71
C LEU A 115 -5.32 -14.25 1.70
N ASN A 116 -5.48 -13.67 0.50
CA ASN A 116 -5.69 -12.23 0.35
C ASN A 116 -7.02 -11.78 0.96
N GLY A 117 -8.10 -12.55 0.76
CA GLY A 117 -9.38 -12.28 1.39
C GLY A 117 -9.29 -12.23 2.92
N CYS A 118 -8.56 -13.18 3.53
CA CYS A 118 -8.32 -13.17 4.97
C CYS A 118 -7.51 -11.95 5.42
N VAL A 119 -6.47 -11.55 4.66
CA VAL A 119 -5.67 -10.35 4.95
C VAL A 119 -6.52 -9.08 4.87
N LEU A 120 -7.48 -9.02 3.95
CA LEU A 120 -8.43 -7.93 3.83
C LEU A 120 -9.55 -7.95 4.90
N GLY A 121 -9.61 -9.01 5.71
CA GLY A 121 -10.56 -9.15 6.82
C GLY A 121 -11.87 -9.84 6.46
N HIS A 122 -11.95 -10.48 5.29
CA HIS A 122 -13.09 -11.29 4.90
C HIS A 122 -13.07 -12.66 5.57
N THR A 123 -14.26 -13.21 5.85
CA THR A 123 -14.38 -14.58 6.39
C THR A 123 -14.20 -15.62 5.28
N GLU A 124 -13.75 -16.82 5.64
CA GLU A 124 -13.65 -17.93 4.69
C GLU A 124 -14.98 -18.24 4.00
N LYS A 125 -16.09 -18.12 4.73
CA LYS A 125 -17.43 -18.30 4.18
C LYS A 125 -17.71 -17.28 3.07
N TYR A 126 -17.44 -16.00 3.32
CA TYR A 126 -17.59 -14.93 2.33
C TYR A 126 -16.75 -15.22 1.08
N MET A 127 -15.50 -15.62 1.27
CA MET A 127 -14.60 -15.92 0.14
C MET A 127 -15.07 -17.12 -0.68
N ARG A 128 -15.67 -18.13 -0.05
CA ARG A 128 -16.26 -19.28 -0.76
C ARG A 128 -17.49 -18.89 -1.58
N GLU A 129 -18.34 -18.02 -1.04
CA GLU A 129 -19.55 -17.53 -1.71
C GLU A 129 -19.24 -16.68 -2.95
N HIS A 130 -18.11 -15.93 -2.95
CA HIS A 130 -17.72 -15.03 -4.06
C HIS A 130 -16.59 -15.61 -4.91
N PHE A 131 -16.13 -16.80 -4.64
CA PHE A 131 -14.95 -17.38 -5.29
C PHE A 131 -15.08 -17.42 -6.82
N ASP A 132 -16.23 -17.89 -7.32
CA ASP A 132 -16.45 -18.04 -8.76
C ASP A 132 -16.51 -16.66 -9.46
N GLU A 133 -17.10 -15.65 -8.82
CA GLU A 133 -17.12 -14.27 -9.32
C GLU A 133 -15.71 -13.67 -9.43
N ILE A 134 -14.88 -13.89 -8.41
CA ILE A 134 -13.48 -13.45 -8.38
C ILE A 134 -12.69 -14.11 -9.52
N VAL A 135 -12.85 -15.42 -9.69
CA VAL A 135 -12.17 -16.19 -10.73
C VAL A 135 -12.60 -15.76 -12.12
N GLU A 136 -13.90 -15.56 -12.33
CA GLU A 136 -14.45 -15.09 -13.60
C GLU A 136 -13.92 -13.70 -13.95
N PHE A 137 -13.91 -12.78 -13.00
CA PHE A 137 -13.38 -11.43 -13.17
C PHE A 137 -11.89 -11.42 -13.51
N ALA A 138 -11.12 -12.29 -12.83
CA ALA A 138 -9.68 -12.41 -13.07
C ALA A 138 -9.33 -13.10 -14.41
N GLU A 139 -10.30 -13.81 -15.03
CA GLU A 139 -10.10 -14.65 -16.24
C GLU A 139 -8.98 -15.68 -16.05
N LEU A 140 -8.98 -16.39 -14.92
CA LEU A 140 -7.92 -17.31 -14.52
C LEU A 140 -8.39 -18.76 -14.33
N GLN A 141 -9.54 -19.15 -14.89
CA GLN A 141 -10.16 -20.48 -14.71
C GLN A 141 -9.18 -21.61 -14.99
N ASP A 142 -8.43 -21.52 -16.09
CA ASP A 142 -7.51 -22.57 -16.53
C ASP A 142 -6.18 -22.61 -15.74
N PHE A 143 -5.94 -21.61 -14.89
CA PHE A 143 -4.66 -21.45 -14.19
C PHE A 143 -4.78 -21.55 -12.66
N LEU A 144 -5.98 -21.77 -12.12
CA LEU A 144 -6.28 -21.71 -10.69
C LEU A 144 -5.37 -22.53 -9.79
N ASP A 145 -4.99 -23.72 -10.26
CA ASP A 145 -4.21 -24.67 -9.49
C ASP A 145 -2.70 -24.62 -9.83
N SER A 146 -2.29 -23.59 -10.59
CA SER A 146 -0.88 -23.31 -10.87
C SER A 146 -0.33 -22.27 -9.88
N PRO A 147 0.92 -22.45 -9.38
CA PRO A 147 1.58 -21.45 -8.55
C PRO A 147 1.71 -20.10 -9.27
N ILE A 148 1.42 -19.00 -8.57
CA ILE A 148 1.40 -17.66 -9.20
C ILE A 148 2.78 -17.15 -9.62
N LYS A 149 3.87 -17.76 -9.18
CA LYS A 149 5.22 -17.49 -9.71
C LYS A 149 5.35 -17.76 -11.22
N ASN A 150 4.47 -18.57 -11.78
CA ASN A 150 4.43 -18.90 -13.21
C ASN A 150 3.55 -17.91 -14.00
N TYR A 151 2.90 -16.94 -13.31
CA TYR A 151 1.99 -16.00 -13.93
C TYR A 151 2.74 -14.81 -14.54
N SER A 152 2.17 -14.26 -15.60
CA SER A 152 2.60 -12.95 -16.09
C SER A 152 2.23 -11.84 -15.10
N SER A 153 2.91 -10.70 -15.19
CA SER A 153 2.58 -9.53 -14.37
C SER A 153 1.13 -9.07 -14.55
N GLY A 154 0.58 -9.22 -15.76
CA GLY A 154 -0.84 -8.93 -16.04
C GLY A 154 -1.80 -9.87 -15.33
N MET A 155 -1.49 -11.17 -15.28
CA MET A 155 -2.29 -12.15 -14.55
C MET A 155 -2.30 -11.87 -13.04
N ILE A 156 -1.11 -11.56 -12.48
CA ILE A 156 -0.98 -11.19 -11.06
C ILE A 156 -1.77 -9.90 -10.76
N ALA A 157 -1.69 -8.91 -11.65
CA ALA A 157 -2.43 -7.67 -11.48
C ALA A 157 -3.95 -7.88 -11.51
N ARG A 158 -4.47 -8.70 -12.46
CA ARG A 158 -5.90 -9.03 -12.51
C ARG A 158 -6.36 -9.78 -11.26
N LEU A 159 -5.59 -10.78 -10.83
CA LEU A 159 -5.88 -11.52 -9.59
C LEU A 159 -5.90 -10.61 -8.36
N GLY A 160 -5.00 -9.63 -8.29
CA GLY A 160 -4.95 -8.69 -7.16
C GLY A 160 -6.01 -7.61 -7.19
N PHE A 161 -6.68 -7.41 -8.35
CA PHE A 161 -7.76 -6.45 -8.52
C PHE A 161 -9.14 -7.06 -8.33
N SER A 162 -9.29 -8.37 -8.53
CA SER A 162 -10.54 -9.13 -8.37
C SER A 162 -10.90 -9.34 -6.91
#